data_b61725b7cc37e03cfd7fb173d3789f07
#
_entry.id   b61725b7cc37e03cfd7fb173d3789f07
#
_cell.length_a   1.000
_cell.length_b   1.000
_cell.length_c   1.000
_cell.angle_alpha   90.00
_cell.angle_beta   90.00
_cell.angle_gamma   90.00
#
_symmetry.space_group_name_H-M   'P 1'
#
loop_
_entity.id
_entity.type
_entity.pdbx_description
1 polymer ?
#
loop_
_entity_poly.entity_id
_entity_poly.type
_entity_poly.pdbx_seq_one_letter_code
_entity_poly.pdbx_strand_id
1 'polypeptide(L)'
;MTTSPLANPTATRELLEEFGLATKHRLGQNFLIDNHVIERICELAELTGDERVLEVGPGVGTLTLALLQEAACVTSIEADPELEPVLDAHAADYANFRFIMGDALKVGPEQIEQVAGGKPTVFVANLPYNVAATIILQFFQTMPALKRAVVMVQKEVADRIAAAPGNKTYGGYTAKLGLYAQVTGRFEVPPRCFMPAPHVDSAVVRIDRVDGVVPEGLDREFVARVIDAAFAQRRKTIRNSMSANGFAKDVLDAAFEACGIASTTRAETLDVADFVRLAQELIHDA
;
A
#
# COMPACT_ATOMS: atom_id res chain seq x y z
N MET A 1 -6.53 -9.46 -23.57
CA MET A 1 -6.54 -9.97 -22.18
C MET A 1 -5.11 -10.24 -21.80
N THR A 2 -4.62 -9.56 -20.77
CA THR A 2 -3.23 -9.67 -20.33
C THR A 2 -3.07 -10.86 -19.40
N THR A 3 -2.21 -11.77 -19.77
CA THR A 3 -1.99 -13.02 -19.05
C THR A 3 -0.51 -13.21 -18.73
N SER A 4 -0.21 -14.07 -17.77
CA SER A 4 1.16 -14.48 -17.46
C SER A 4 1.35 -15.95 -17.75
N PRO A 5 2.44 -16.34 -18.43
CA PRO A 5 2.76 -17.76 -18.66
C PRO A 5 2.99 -18.52 -17.34
N LEU A 6 3.39 -17.83 -16.29
CA LEU A 6 3.61 -18.39 -14.96
C LEU A 6 2.34 -18.49 -14.10
N ALA A 7 1.20 -17.94 -14.54
CA ALA A 7 -0.05 -18.00 -13.80
C ALA A 7 -0.75 -19.35 -13.90
N ASN A 8 -0.01 -20.43 -13.68
CA ASN A 8 -0.52 -21.79 -13.53
C ASN A 8 0.43 -22.64 -12.65
N PRO A 9 -0.09 -23.64 -11.92
CA PRO A 9 0.71 -24.41 -10.96
C PRO A 9 1.87 -25.20 -11.59
N THR A 10 1.72 -25.65 -12.83
CA THR A 10 2.74 -26.45 -13.52
C THR A 10 3.92 -25.58 -13.90
N ALA A 11 3.69 -24.48 -14.61
CA ALA A 11 4.77 -23.58 -15.03
C ALA A 11 5.50 -22.96 -13.82
N THR A 12 4.78 -22.59 -12.75
CA THR A 12 5.42 -22.11 -11.52
C THR A 12 6.32 -23.16 -10.89
N ARG A 13 5.88 -24.44 -10.86
CA ARG A 13 6.68 -25.54 -10.30
C ARG A 13 7.90 -25.83 -11.16
N GLU A 14 7.75 -25.90 -12.47
CA GLU A 14 8.84 -26.12 -13.42
C GLU A 14 9.93 -25.05 -13.29
N LEU A 15 9.53 -23.78 -13.17
CA LEU A 15 10.46 -22.68 -12.95
C LEU A 15 11.19 -22.80 -11.61
N LEU A 16 10.50 -23.13 -10.53
CA LEU A 16 11.11 -23.35 -9.22
C LEU A 16 12.12 -24.51 -9.25
N GLU A 17 11.81 -25.59 -9.93
CA GLU A 17 12.70 -26.75 -10.12
C GLU A 17 13.92 -26.39 -10.97
N GLU A 18 13.74 -25.65 -12.06
CA GLU A 18 14.82 -25.18 -12.95
C GLU A 18 15.87 -24.36 -12.21
N PHE A 19 15.42 -23.44 -11.33
CA PHE A 19 16.33 -22.60 -10.52
C PHE A 19 16.68 -23.20 -9.16
N GLY A 20 16.27 -24.43 -8.84
CA GLY A 20 16.54 -25.10 -7.57
C GLY A 20 15.92 -24.40 -6.36
N LEU A 21 14.78 -23.72 -6.55
CA LEU A 21 14.11 -22.90 -5.54
C LEU A 21 13.05 -23.68 -4.77
N ALA A 22 12.89 -23.34 -3.49
CA ALA A 22 11.79 -23.80 -2.66
C ALA A 22 11.02 -22.62 -2.05
N THR A 23 9.71 -22.79 -1.88
CA THR A 23 8.87 -21.75 -1.25
C THR A 23 9.26 -21.54 0.21
N LYS A 24 9.39 -20.27 0.62
CA LYS A 24 9.81 -19.89 1.98
C LYS A 24 8.63 -19.32 2.77
N HIS A 25 8.02 -20.13 3.63
CA HIS A 25 6.92 -19.68 4.48
C HIS A 25 7.25 -18.44 5.34
N ARG A 26 8.50 -18.32 5.83
CA ARG A 26 8.93 -17.19 6.66
C ARG A 26 8.91 -15.83 5.92
N LEU A 27 9.00 -15.85 4.58
CA LEU A 27 8.92 -14.66 3.74
C LEU A 27 7.50 -14.41 3.21
N GLY A 28 6.54 -15.27 3.59
CA GLY A 28 5.15 -15.15 3.13
C GLY A 28 4.99 -15.42 1.64
N GLN A 29 5.88 -16.21 1.04
CA GLN A 29 5.85 -16.51 -0.40
C GLN A 29 4.64 -17.36 -0.75
N ASN A 30 3.68 -16.73 -1.44
CA ASN A 30 2.49 -17.34 -2.01
C ASN A 30 2.41 -16.85 -3.46
N PHE A 31 2.87 -17.67 -4.40
CA PHE A 31 2.90 -17.30 -5.82
C PHE A 31 1.49 -17.35 -6.40
N LEU A 32 1.11 -16.30 -7.11
CA LEU A 32 -0.16 -16.22 -7.80
C LEU A 32 -0.14 -17.18 -9.01
N ILE A 33 -1.16 -18.04 -9.15
CA ILE A 33 -1.25 -19.08 -10.16
C ILE A 33 -2.57 -19.04 -10.95
N ASP A 34 -3.22 -17.89 -10.99
CA ASP A 34 -4.55 -17.71 -11.58
C ASP A 34 -4.56 -16.49 -12.53
N ASN A 35 -4.66 -16.75 -13.84
CA ASN A 35 -4.67 -15.69 -14.85
C ASN A 35 -5.89 -14.77 -14.75
N HIS A 36 -7.05 -15.28 -14.30
CA HIS A 36 -8.21 -14.40 -14.13
C HIS A 36 -7.98 -13.33 -13.06
N VAL A 37 -7.24 -13.66 -11.99
CA VAL A 37 -6.84 -12.68 -10.98
C VAL A 37 -5.85 -11.65 -11.57
N ILE A 38 -4.88 -12.10 -12.38
CA ILE A 38 -3.93 -11.24 -13.09
C ILE A 38 -4.66 -10.25 -14.00
N GLU A 39 -5.57 -10.72 -14.84
CA GLU A 39 -6.39 -9.88 -15.73
C GLU A 39 -7.12 -8.79 -14.95
N ARG A 40 -7.79 -9.15 -13.86
CA ARG A 40 -8.50 -8.19 -13.02
C ARG A 40 -7.59 -7.17 -12.33
N ILE A 41 -6.36 -7.57 -11.96
CA ILE A 41 -5.36 -6.62 -11.43
C ILE A 41 -4.97 -5.62 -12.52
N CYS A 42 -4.65 -6.09 -13.72
CA CYS A 42 -4.29 -5.24 -14.87
C CYS A 42 -5.46 -4.31 -15.26
N GLU A 43 -6.70 -4.81 -15.28
CA GLU A 43 -7.90 -3.97 -15.51
C GLU A 43 -8.03 -2.85 -14.48
N LEU A 44 -7.82 -3.14 -13.18
CA LEU A 44 -7.84 -2.09 -12.14
C LEU A 44 -6.65 -1.15 -12.23
N ALA A 45 -5.50 -1.61 -12.72
CA ALA A 45 -4.31 -0.78 -12.89
C ALA A 45 -4.49 0.25 -14.01
N GLU A 46 -5.34 -0.03 -15.02
CA GLU A 46 -5.63 0.85 -16.17
C GLU A 46 -4.35 1.42 -16.79
N LEU A 47 -3.40 0.52 -17.10
CA LEU A 47 -2.16 0.91 -17.74
C LEU A 47 -2.42 1.26 -19.20
N THR A 48 -1.75 2.31 -19.70
CA THR A 48 -1.92 2.85 -21.06
C THR A 48 -0.69 2.66 -21.94
N GLY A 49 0.40 2.11 -21.39
CA GLY A 49 1.68 1.93 -22.06
C GLY A 49 2.72 3.01 -21.75
N ASP A 50 2.32 4.07 -21.05
CA ASP A 50 3.22 5.20 -20.71
C ASP A 50 3.72 5.14 -19.26
N GLU A 51 3.12 4.26 -18.43
CA GLU A 51 3.40 4.23 -16.99
C GLU A 51 4.73 3.54 -16.68
N ARG A 52 5.44 4.11 -15.70
CA ARG A 52 6.49 3.43 -14.96
C ARG A 52 5.85 2.77 -13.75
N VAL A 53 5.78 1.45 -13.80
CA VAL A 53 5.20 0.64 -12.72
C VAL A 53 6.29 0.30 -11.70
N LEU A 54 5.99 0.52 -10.43
CA LEU A 54 6.74 -0.02 -9.30
C LEU A 54 6.05 -1.31 -8.83
N GLU A 55 6.83 -2.34 -8.57
CA GLU A 55 6.36 -3.59 -7.98
C GLU A 55 7.18 -3.91 -6.73
N VAL A 56 6.59 -4.57 -5.74
CA VAL A 56 7.30 -5.08 -4.55
C VAL A 56 6.95 -6.55 -4.36
N GLY A 57 7.99 -7.37 -4.22
CA GLY A 57 7.87 -8.81 -4.10
C GLY A 57 7.42 -9.48 -5.41
N PRO A 58 8.16 -9.33 -6.52
CA PRO A 58 7.82 -9.97 -7.78
C PRO A 58 7.80 -11.49 -7.67
N GLY A 59 8.53 -12.05 -6.70
CA GLY A 59 8.67 -13.49 -6.54
C GLY A 59 9.30 -14.10 -7.78
N VAL A 60 8.63 -15.09 -8.37
CA VAL A 60 9.05 -15.70 -9.65
C VAL A 60 8.65 -14.88 -10.89
N GLY A 61 8.04 -13.70 -10.72
CA GLY A 61 7.71 -12.80 -11.81
C GLY A 61 6.31 -13.02 -12.40
N THR A 62 5.41 -13.74 -11.74
CA THR A 62 4.09 -14.04 -12.32
C THR A 62 3.30 -12.76 -12.65
N LEU A 63 3.21 -11.81 -11.73
CA LEU A 63 2.54 -10.53 -12.00
C LEU A 63 3.41 -9.63 -12.88
N THR A 64 4.72 -9.61 -12.66
CA THR A 64 5.71 -8.85 -13.44
C THR A 64 5.54 -9.07 -14.95
N LEU A 65 5.50 -10.34 -15.40
CA LEU A 65 5.40 -10.69 -16.82
C LEU A 65 4.09 -10.22 -17.48
N ALA A 66 3.03 -10.07 -16.70
CA ALA A 66 1.79 -9.47 -17.18
C ALA A 66 1.94 -7.94 -17.30
N LEU A 67 2.48 -7.29 -16.28
CA LEU A 67 2.68 -5.83 -16.25
C LEU A 67 3.60 -5.35 -17.37
N LEU A 68 4.64 -6.13 -17.73
CA LEU A 68 5.57 -5.82 -18.81
C LEU A 68 4.92 -5.70 -20.19
N GLN A 69 3.74 -6.30 -20.38
CA GLN A 69 2.99 -6.23 -21.63
C GLN A 69 2.23 -4.90 -21.79
N GLU A 70 1.95 -4.21 -20.68
CA GLU A 70 1.09 -3.03 -20.65
C GLU A 70 1.80 -1.76 -20.15
N ALA A 71 2.98 -1.87 -19.53
CA ALA A 71 3.72 -0.76 -18.94
C ALA A 71 4.91 -0.33 -19.83
N ALA A 72 5.25 0.95 -19.79
CA ALA A 72 6.49 1.43 -20.40
C ALA A 72 7.73 0.80 -19.74
N CYS A 73 7.69 0.63 -18.44
CA CYS A 73 8.75 0.02 -17.64
C CYS A 73 8.17 -0.55 -16.35
N VAL A 74 8.66 -1.72 -15.93
CA VAL A 74 8.40 -2.30 -14.60
C VAL A 74 9.70 -2.32 -13.82
N THR A 75 9.69 -1.76 -12.60
CA THR A 75 10.82 -1.82 -11.67
C THR A 75 10.35 -2.53 -10.41
N SER A 76 10.95 -3.69 -10.11
CA SER A 76 10.58 -4.51 -8.97
C SER A 76 11.61 -4.40 -7.85
N ILE A 77 11.16 -4.51 -6.59
CA ILE A 77 12.03 -4.61 -5.40
C ILE A 77 11.82 -5.99 -4.79
N GLU A 78 12.89 -6.78 -4.69
CA GLU A 78 12.84 -8.14 -4.12
C GLU A 78 13.81 -8.29 -2.95
N ALA A 79 13.31 -8.85 -1.84
CA ALA A 79 14.09 -9.03 -0.62
C ALA A 79 14.79 -10.40 -0.53
N ASP A 80 14.32 -11.40 -1.29
CA ASP A 80 14.89 -12.74 -1.27
C ASP A 80 16.03 -12.89 -2.30
N PRO A 81 17.30 -12.98 -1.87
CA PRO A 81 18.42 -13.08 -2.81
C PRO A 81 18.41 -14.39 -3.62
N GLU A 82 17.69 -15.42 -3.20
CA GLU A 82 17.59 -16.65 -4.00
C GLU A 82 16.76 -16.47 -5.26
N LEU A 83 15.93 -15.42 -5.34
CA LEU A 83 15.13 -15.08 -6.53
C LEU A 83 15.90 -14.23 -7.56
N GLU A 84 17.08 -13.71 -7.19
CA GLU A 84 17.89 -12.87 -8.10
C GLU A 84 18.17 -13.55 -9.45
N PRO A 85 18.55 -14.85 -9.54
CA PRO A 85 18.79 -15.50 -10.83
C PRO A 85 17.54 -15.57 -11.74
N VAL A 86 16.34 -15.69 -11.16
CA VAL A 86 15.09 -15.68 -11.93
C VAL A 86 14.83 -14.28 -12.48
N LEU A 87 15.05 -13.25 -11.65
CA LEU A 87 14.85 -11.86 -12.07
C LEU A 87 15.88 -11.43 -13.11
N ASP A 88 17.14 -11.89 -13.03
CA ASP A 88 18.16 -11.70 -14.03
C ASP A 88 17.76 -12.31 -15.39
N ALA A 89 17.21 -13.53 -15.38
CA ALA A 89 16.71 -14.17 -16.59
C ALA A 89 15.58 -13.35 -17.22
N HIS A 90 14.61 -12.89 -16.42
CA HIS A 90 13.56 -11.99 -16.94
C HIS A 90 14.12 -10.66 -17.46
N ALA A 91 15.10 -10.07 -16.77
CA ALA A 91 15.72 -8.81 -17.23
C ALA A 91 16.53 -8.96 -18.53
N ALA A 92 17.05 -10.15 -18.80
CA ALA A 92 17.70 -10.46 -20.07
C ALA A 92 16.69 -10.57 -21.24
N ASP A 93 15.49 -11.09 -20.95
CA ASP A 93 14.44 -11.29 -21.97
C ASP A 93 13.59 -10.03 -22.21
N TYR A 94 13.42 -9.17 -21.21
CA TYR A 94 12.53 -8.01 -21.24
C TYR A 94 13.29 -6.69 -21.03
N ALA A 95 13.56 -5.95 -22.07
CA ALA A 95 14.33 -4.69 -22.03
C ALA A 95 13.65 -3.59 -21.17
N ASN A 96 12.36 -3.68 -20.93
CA ASN A 96 11.59 -2.77 -20.07
C ASN A 96 11.44 -3.27 -18.63
N PHE A 97 12.15 -4.34 -18.23
CA PHE A 97 12.20 -4.82 -16.86
C PHE A 97 13.49 -4.38 -16.16
N ARG A 98 13.38 -3.97 -14.90
CA ARG A 98 14.48 -3.67 -13.99
C ARG A 98 14.11 -4.13 -12.59
N PHE A 99 15.11 -4.41 -11.77
CA PHE A 99 14.86 -4.76 -10.37
C PHE A 99 15.95 -4.25 -9.43
N ILE A 100 15.61 -4.21 -8.15
CA ILE A 100 16.48 -3.83 -7.04
C ILE A 100 16.40 -4.96 -6.02
N MET A 101 17.53 -5.57 -5.69
CA MET A 101 17.60 -6.50 -4.56
C MET A 101 17.66 -5.70 -3.27
N GLY A 102 16.69 -5.90 -2.38
CA GLY A 102 16.65 -5.20 -1.10
C GLY A 102 15.28 -5.22 -0.40
N ASP A 103 15.27 -4.63 0.79
CA ASP A 103 14.06 -4.42 1.59
C ASP A 103 13.34 -3.15 1.12
N ALA A 104 12.10 -3.28 0.64
CA ALA A 104 11.31 -2.17 0.12
C ALA A 104 11.09 -1.03 1.15
N LEU A 105 11.15 -1.33 2.45
CA LEU A 105 11.07 -0.31 3.50
C LEU A 105 12.37 0.51 3.66
N LYS A 106 13.48 0.04 3.07
CA LYS A 106 14.82 0.67 3.17
C LYS A 106 15.30 1.27 1.85
N VAL A 107 14.77 0.78 0.73
CA VAL A 107 15.09 1.34 -0.59
C VAL A 107 14.46 2.71 -0.71
N GLY A 108 15.30 3.76 -0.87
CA GLY A 108 14.85 5.15 -0.97
C GLY A 108 14.22 5.49 -2.33
N PRO A 109 13.34 6.51 -2.39
CA PRO A 109 12.70 6.96 -3.62
C PRO A 109 13.70 7.31 -4.74
N GLU A 110 14.83 7.95 -4.40
CA GLU A 110 15.86 8.36 -5.36
C GLU A 110 16.50 7.14 -6.05
N GLN A 111 16.78 6.06 -5.29
CA GLN A 111 17.30 4.83 -5.85
C GLN A 111 16.28 4.17 -6.79
N ILE A 112 15.00 4.17 -6.39
CA ILE A 112 13.91 3.65 -7.22
C ILE A 112 13.82 4.44 -8.52
N GLU A 113 13.80 5.77 -8.45
CA GLU A 113 13.73 6.66 -9.62
C GLU A 113 14.93 6.47 -10.55
N GLN A 114 16.13 6.33 -10.00
CA GLN A 114 17.35 6.09 -10.77
C GLN A 114 17.27 4.78 -11.57
N VAL A 115 16.87 3.69 -10.93
CA VAL A 115 16.76 2.37 -11.58
C VAL A 115 15.61 2.34 -12.58
N ALA A 116 14.46 2.94 -12.24
CA ALA A 116 13.30 3.05 -13.13
C ALA A 116 13.54 3.99 -14.34
N GLY A 117 14.60 4.78 -14.33
CA GLY A 117 14.83 5.80 -15.35
C GLY A 117 13.81 6.93 -15.32
N GLY A 118 13.23 7.20 -14.14
CA GLY A 118 12.24 8.25 -13.89
C GLY A 118 11.29 7.86 -12.77
N LYS A 119 10.37 8.77 -12.42
CA LYS A 119 9.44 8.60 -11.30
C LYS A 119 8.38 7.55 -11.61
N PRO A 120 8.22 6.49 -10.80
CA PRO A 120 7.08 5.59 -10.91
C PRO A 120 5.77 6.35 -10.68
N THR A 121 4.77 6.01 -11.48
CA THR A 121 3.44 6.65 -11.43
C THR A 121 2.34 5.71 -10.96
N VAL A 122 2.57 4.40 -11.07
CA VAL A 122 1.64 3.35 -10.64
C VAL A 122 2.41 2.31 -9.83
N PHE A 123 1.82 1.88 -8.72
CA PHE A 123 2.33 0.80 -7.87
C PHE A 123 1.41 -0.41 -8.00
N VAL A 124 1.92 -1.54 -8.52
CA VAL A 124 1.14 -2.78 -8.65
C VAL A 124 1.92 -3.92 -8.01
N ALA A 125 1.32 -4.62 -7.04
CA ALA A 125 2.04 -5.68 -6.32
C ALA A 125 1.13 -6.72 -5.67
N ASN A 126 1.62 -7.95 -5.60
CA ASN A 126 1.17 -8.95 -4.64
C ASN A 126 2.07 -8.84 -3.39
N LEU A 127 1.64 -8.07 -2.39
CA LEU A 127 2.50 -7.66 -1.28
C LEU A 127 2.71 -8.76 -0.23
N PRO A 128 3.93 -8.85 0.36
CA PRO A 128 4.15 -9.64 1.56
C PRO A 128 3.25 -9.14 2.70
N TYR A 129 2.44 -10.04 3.29
CA TYR A 129 1.34 -9.66 4.19
C TYR A 129 1.77 -8.90 5.44
N ASN A 130 2.96 -9.20 5.98
CA ASN A 130 3.46 -8.61 7.23
C ASN A 130 3.90 -7.15 7.10
N VAL A 131 4.20 -6.67 5.90
CA VAL A 131 4.72 -5.32 5.66
C VAL A 131 3.85 -4.47 4.73
N ALA A 132 2.82 -5.08 4.13
CA ALA A 132 1.98 -4.47 3.10
C ALA A 132 1.44 -3.09 3.48
N ALA A 133 0.81 -2.97 4.65
CA ALA A 133 0.23 -1.71 5.11
C ALA A 133 1.29 -0.61 5.26
N THR A 134 2.47 -0.96 5.78
CA THR A 134 3.57 -0.01 5.96
C THR A 134 4.11 0.47 4.62
N ILE A 135 4.33 -0.44 3.67
CA ILE A 135 4.83 -0.11 2.32
C ILE A 135 3.85 0.82 1.60
N ILE A 136 2.56 0.51 1.61
CA ILE A 136 1.53 1.32 0.94
C ILE A 136 1.57 2.76 1.47
N LEU A 137 1.51 2.94 2.79
CA LEU A 137 1.52 4.28 3.38
C LEU A 137 2.83 5.01 3.09
N GLN A 138 3.98 4.36 3.28
CA GLN A 138 5.29 4.96 3.03
C GLN A 138 5.42 5.45 1.57
N PHE A 139 4.99 4.66 0.57
CA PHE A 139 5.10 5.05 -0.82
C PHE A 139 4.19 6.24 -1.17
N PHE A 140 2.97 6.29 -0.62
CA PHE A 140 2.13 7.47 -0.79
C PHE A 140 2.70 8.72 -0.10
N GLN A 141 3.43 8.55 1.01
CA GLN A 141 4.11 9.65 1.70
C GLN A 141 5.34 10.15 0.95
N THR A 142 6.19 9.23 0.47
CA THR A 142 7.54 9.57 -0.02
C THR A 142 7.62 9.70 -1.55
N MET A 143 6.62 9.22 -2.29
CA MET A 143 6.61 9.23 -3.76
C MET A 143 5.41 10.02 -4.29
N PRO A 144 5.49 11.37 -4.35
CA PRO A 144 4.36 12.22 -4.73
C PRO A 144 3.91 12.03 -6.20
N ALA A 145 4.78 11.50 -7.07
CA ALA A 145 4.42 11.17 -8.45
C ALA A 145 3.53 9.95 -8.59
N LEU A 146 3.43 9.12 -7.53
CA LEU A 146 2.60 7.93 -7.51
C LEU A 146 1.12 8.32 -7.51
N LYS A 147 0.42 8.05 -8.60
CA LYS A 147 -0.99 8.42 -8.81
C LYS A 147 -1.94 7.35 -8.31
N ARG A 148 -1.51 6.08 -8.41
CA ARG A 148 -2.36 4.91 -8.15
C ARG A 148 -1.54 3.78 -7.57
N ALA A 149 -2.17 3.00 -6.67
CA ALA A 149 -1.71 1.69 -6.27
C ALA A 149 -2.80 0.65 -6.53
N VAL A 150 -2.43 -0.52 -7.07
CA VAL A 150 -3.30 -1.71 -7.17
C VAL A 150 -2.56 -2.84 -6.49
N VAL A 151 -2.95 -3.14 -5.27
CA VAL A 151 -2.18 -4.03 -4.41
C VAL A 151 -3.03 -5.16 -3.85
N MET A 152 -2.47 -6.35 -3.85
CA MET A 152 -3.07 -7.51 -3.21
C MET A 152 -2.48 -7.68 -1.82
N VAL A 153 -3.36 -7.81 -0.84
CA VAL A 153 -3.06 -7.92 0.59
C VAL A 153 -3.99 -8.94 1.26
N GLN A 154 -3.75 -9.28 2.52
CA GLN A 154 -4.72 -10.04 3.29
C GLN A 154 -6.07 -9.30 3.34
N LYS A 155 -7.18 -10.05 3.28
CA LYS A 155 -8.53 -9.48 3.32
C LYS A 155 -8.74 -8.54 4.52
N GLU A 156 -8.25 -8.89 5.70
CA GLU A 156 -8.33 -8.03 6.89
C GLU A 156 -7.62 -6.68 6.69
N VAL A 157 -6.47 -6.68 6.02
CA VAL A 157 -5.73 -5.44 5.70
C VAL A 157 -6.49 -4.61 4.68
N ALA A 158 -7.05 -5.24 3.65
CA ALA A 158 -7.92 -4.59 2.67
C ALA A 158 -9.17 -3.96 3.33
N ASP A 159 -9.81 -4.70 4.27
CA ASP A 159 -10.96 -4.21 5.03
C ASP A 159 -10.61 -2.98 5.87
N ARG A 160 -9.40 -2.95 6.45
CA ARG A 160 -8.90 -1.80 7.21
C ARG A 160 -8.58 -0.61 6.30
N ILE A 161 -7.94 -0.84 5.15
CA ILE A 161 -7.64 0.21 4.17
C ILE A 161 -8.91 0.88 3.67
N ALA A 162 -9.96 0.09 3.39
CA ALA A 162 -11.22 0.56 2.82
C ALA A 162 -12.27 0.97 3.88
N ALA A 163 -11.92 0.96 5.17
CA ALA A 163 -12.86 1.25 6.23
C ALA A 163 -13.31 2.73 6.24
N ALA A 164 -14.59 2.96 6.52
CA ALA A 164 -15.16 4.29 6.72
C ALA A 164 -15.26 4.62 8.22
N PRO A 165 -15.31 5.92 8.60
CA PRO A 165 -15.57 6.36 9.96
C PRO A 165 -16.79 5.66 10.57
N GLY A 166 -16.71 5.30 11.86
CA GLY A 166 -17.76 4.55 12.57
C GLY A 166 -17.69 3.03 12.40
N ASN A 167 -16.87 2.52 11.48
CA ASN A 167 -16.62 1.09 11.33
C ASN A 167 -15.57 0.60 12.36
N LYS A 168 -15.74 -0.64 12.86
CA LYS A 168 -14.82 -1.25 13.82
C LYS A 168 -13.38 -1.42 13.30
N THR A 169 -13.20 -1.53 11.99
CA THR A 169 -11.90 -1.67 11.34
C THR A 169 -11.24 -0.35 11.03
N TYR A 170 -11.98 0.77 11.06
CA TYR A 170 -11.44 2.11 10.87
C TYR A 170 -10.47 2.48 12.01
N GLY A 171 -9.35 3.11 11.67
CA GLY A 171 -8.33 3.45 12.64
C GLY A 171 -7.31 4.46 12.11
N GLY A 172 -6.30 4.77 12.93
CA GLY A 172 -5.27 5.77 12.60
C GLY A 172 -4.55 5.49 11.28
N TYR A 173 -4.35 4.21 10.92
CA TYR A 173 -3.78 3.87 9.61
C TYR A 173 -4.67 4.36 8.46
N THR A 174 -5.97 4.04 8.51
CA THR A 174 -6.93 4.43 7.47
C THR A 174 -7.03 5.95 7.35
N ALA A 175 -7.12 6.65 8.49
CA ALA A 175 -7.15 8.12 8.53
C ALA A 175 -5.87 8.74 7.96
N LYS A 176 -4.68 8.20 8.30
CA LYS A 176 -3.40 8.67 7.75
C LYS A 176 -3.28 8.42 6.25
N LEU A 177 -3.68 7.24 5.76
CA LEU A 177 -3.70 6.98 4.33
C LEU A 177 -4.63 7.96 3.60
N GLY A 178 -5.78 8.28 4.20
CA GLY A 178 -6.75 9.25 3.67
C GLY A 178 -6.21 10.68 3.50
N LEU A 179 -5.07 11.03 4.10
CA LEU A 179 -4.38 12.30 3.84
C LEU A 179 -3.72 12.34 2.44
N TYR A 180 -3.56 11.20 1.79
CA TYR A 180 -2.84 11.03 0.53
C TYR A 180 -3.68 10.37 -0.57
N ALA A 181 -4.59 9.47 -0.23
CA ALA A 181 -5.24 8.61 -1.19
C ALA A 181 -6.57 8.04 -0.68
N GLN A 182 -7.38 7.52 -1.61
CA GLN A 182 -8.68 6.89 -1.32
C GLN A 182 -8.83 5.57 -2.07
N VAL A 183 -9.60 4.64 -1.53
CA VAL A 183 -9.95 3.38 -2.19
C VAL A 183 -11.05 3.62 -3.23
N THR A 184 -10.79 3.19 -4.47
CA THR A 184 -11.70 3.36 -5.61
C THR A 184 -12.12 2.06 -6.27
N GLY A 185 -11.48 0.93 -5.91
CA GLY A 185 -11.82 -0.37 -6.43
C GLY A 185 -11.36 -1.50 -5.51
N ARG A 186 -12.07 -2.65 -5.56
CA ARG A 186 -11.74 -3.81 -4.74
C ARG A 186 -12.36 -5.09 -5.29
N PHE A 187 -11.63 -6.23 -5.11
CA PHE A 187 -12.18 -7.57 -5.25
C PHE A 187 -11.46 -8.58 -4.35
N GLU A 188 -12.14 -9.67 -4.02
CA GLU A 188 -11.59 -10.73 -3.18
C GLU A 188 -10.90 -11.80 -4.02
N VAL A 189 -9.84 -12.41 -3.43
CA VAL A 189 -9.03 -13.46 -4.04
C VAL A 189 -8.93 -14.64 -3.07
N PRO A 190 -9.50 -15.80 -3.41
CA PRO A 190 -9.49 -16.96 -2.53
C PRO A 190 -8.11 -17.66 -2.50
N PRO A 191 -7.78 -18.40 -1.43
CA PRO A 191 -6.50 -19.08 -1.25
C PRO A 191 -6.09 -20.01 -2.39
N ARG A 192 -7.05 -20.63 -3.07
CA ARG A 192 -6.79 -21.55 -4.20
C ARG A 192 -6.08 -20.91 -5.40
N CYS A 193 -6.07 -19.56 -5.48
CA CYS A 193 -5.37 -18.81 -6.53
C CYS A 193 -3.86 -18.70 -6.29
N PHE A 194 -3.35 -19.32 -5.23
CA PHE A 194 -1.94 -19.26 -4.84
C PHE A 194 -1.29 -20.63 -4.66
N MET A 195 0.02 -20.66 -4.82
CA MET A 195 0.85 -21.84 -4.54
C MET A 195 2.12 -21.41 -3.75
N PRO A 196 2.32 -21.90 -2.50
CA PRO A 196 1.32 -22.61 -1.69
C PRO A 196 0.10 -21.73 -1.36
N ALA A 197 -1.04 -22.36 -1.05
CA ALA A 197 -2.24 -21.62 -0.66
C ALA A 197 -2.03 -20.98 0.73
N PRO A 198 -2.32 -19.67 0.91
CA PRO A 198 -2.31 -19.04 2.22
C PRO A 198 -3.46 -19.54 3.10
N HIS A 199 -3.35 -19.34 4.42
CA HIS A 199 -4.39 -19.74 5.37
C HIS A 199 -5.58 -18.78 5.45
N VAL A 200 -5.50 -17.62 4.80
CA VAL A 200 -6.49 -16.53 4.83
C VAL A 200 -6.82 -16.07 3.44
N ASP A 201 -8.02 -15.51 3.27
CA ASP A 201 -8.40 -14.84 2.03
C ASP A 201 -7.56 -13.59 1.80
N SER A 202 -7.34 -13.28 0.53
CA SER A 202 -6.72 -12.05 0.07
C SER A 202 -7.75 -11.13 -0.58
N ALA A 203 -7.39 -9.88 -0.77
CA ALA A 203 -8.15 -8.96 -1.60
C ALA A 203 -7.19 -8.03 -2.34
N VAL A 204 -7.56 -7.66 -3.55
CA VAL A 204 -6.95 -6.58 -4.31
C VAL A 204 -7.68 -5.29 -3.99
N VAL A 205 -6.95 -4.22 -3.75
CA VAL A 205 -7.50 -2.86 -3.58
C VAL A 205 -6.81 -1.92 -4.55
N ARG A 206 -7.62 -1.09 -5.20
CA ARG A 206 -7.16 0.08 -5.94
C ARG A 206 -7.27 1.30 -5.03
N ILE A 207 -6.20 2.05 -4.96
CA ILE A 207 -6.04 3.23 -4.12
C ILE A 207 -5.53 4.34 -5.04
N ASP A 208 -6.33 5.36 -5.27
CA ASP A 208 -5.94 6.50 -6.09
C ASP A 208 -5.55 7.68 -5.20
N ARG A 209 -4.46 8.38 -5.59
CA ARG A 209 -4.02 9.59 -4.89
C ARG A 209 -5.09 10.66 -4.96
N VAL A 210 -5.22 11.40 -3.87
CA VAL A 210 -6.07 12.59 -3.79
C VAL A 210 -5.22 13.82 -3.45
N ASP A 211 -5.52 14.92 -4.12
CA ASP A 211 -4.88 16.21 -3.90
C ASP A 211 -5.79 17.13 -3.07
N GLY A 212 -5.21 18.14 -2.42
CA GLY A 212 -5.98 19.19 -1.73
C GLY A 212 -6.64 18.76 -0.41
N VAL A 213 -6.38 17.54 0.09
CA VAL A 213 -6.94 17.06 1.37
C VAL A 213 -6.41 17.88 2.53
N VAL A 214 -5.12 18.20 2.52
CA VAL A 214 -4.48 19.07 3.51
C VAL A 214 -4.25 20.41 2.86
N PRO A 215 -4.78 21.53 3.42
CA PRO A 215 -4.60 22.87 2.90
C PRO A 215 -3.13 23.28 2.82
N GLU A 216 -2.82 24.19 1.89
CA GLU A 216 -1.49 24.78 1.78
C GLU A 216 -1.13 25.51 3.08
N GLY A 217 0.10 25.32 3.56
CA GLY A 217 0.59 25.88 4.81
C GLY A 217 0.35 25.02 6.05
N LEU A 218 -0.47 23.97 5.97
CA LEU A 218 -0.61 22.98 7.04
C LEU A 218 0.31 21.77 6.77
N ASP A 219 1.17 21.44 7.74
CA ASP A 219 2.06 20.30 7.64
C ASP A 219 1.30 18.97 7.78
N ARG A 220 1.40 18.09 6.75
CA ARG A 220 0.80 16.76 6.79
C ARG A 220 1.33 15.88 7.90
N GLU A 221 2.60 16.03 8.29
CA GLU A 221 3.18 15.28 9.40
C GLU A 221 2.55 15.70 10.72
N PHE A 222 2.22 17.00 10.86
CA PHE A 222 1.49 17.47 12.03
C PHE A 222 0.07 16.87 12.08
N VAL A 223 -0.66 16.86 10.97
CA VAL A 223 -1.98 16.20 10.91
C VAL A 223 -1.87 14.70 11.26
N ALA A 224 -0.85 14.02 10.76
CA ALA A 224 -0.60 12.61 11.08
C ALA A 224 -0.32 12.41 12.58
N ARG A 225 0.42 13.31 13.23
CA ARG A 225 0.64 13.31 14.71
C ARG A 225 -0.67 13.51 15.47
N VAL A 226 -1.54 14.40 15.02
CA VAL A 226 -2.88 14.62 15.60
C VAL A 226 -3.71 13.32 15.50
N ILE A 227 -3.71 12.67 14.34
CA ILE A 227 -4.38 11.37 14.14
C ILE A 227 -3.79 10.30 15.07
N ASP A 228 -2.46 10.18 15.14
CA ASP A 228 -1.81 9.18 16.02
C ASP A 228 -2.15 9.40 17.49
N ALA A 229 -2.15 10.64 17.97
CA ALA A 229 -2.53 10.99 19.34
C ALA A 229 -4.01 10.67 19.62
N ALA A 230 -4.88 10.94 18.64
CA ALA A 230 -6.31 10.64 18.75
C ALA A 230 -6.59 9.13 18.88
N PHE A 231 -5.88 8.30 18.08
CA PHE A 231 -6.06 6.84 18.04
C PHE A 231 -5.19 6.06 19.05
N ALA A 232 -4.27 6.71 19.77
CA ALA A 232 -3.33 6.04 20.68
C ALA A 232 -4.05 5.22 21.76
N GLN A 233 -5.22 5.67 22.21
CA GLN A 233 -6.03 4.98 23.22
C GLN A 233 -7.47 4.74 22.73
N ARG A 234 -7.64 3.74 21.87
CA ARG A 234 -8.90 3.45 21.15
C ARG A 234 -10.17 3.43 22.01
N ARG A 235 -10.08 2.97 23.28
CA ARG A 235 -11.24 2.88 24.21
C ARG A 235 -11.56 4.16 24.97
N LYS A 236 -10.73 5.20 24.81
CA LYS A 236 -10.91 6.51 25.45
C LYS A 236 -11.58 7.51 24.51
N THR A 237 -12.08 8.60 25.11
CA THR A 237 -12.49 9.75 24.31
C THR A 237 -11.29 10.38 23.63
N ILE A 238 -11.51 11.06 22.51
CA ILE A 238 -10.44 11.74 21.75
C ILE A 238 -9.66 12.72 22.66
N ARG A 239 -10.35 13.48 23.50
CA ARG A 239 -9.73 14.39 24.47
C ARG A 239 -8.75 13.69 25.40
N ASN A 240 -9.15 12.57 25.97
CA ASN A 240 -8.31 11.82 26.91
C ASN A 240 -7.14 11.14 26.20
N SER A 241 -7.37 10.63 24.99
CA SER A 241 -6.30 10.02 24.19
C SER A 241 -5.24 11.07 23.81
N MET A 242 -5.63 12.21 23.25
CA MET A 242 -4.72 13.26 22.81
C MET A 242 -4.00 13.93 24.00
N SER A 243 -4.69 14.19 25.12
CA SER A 243 -4.07 14.74 26.31
C SER A 243 -2.98 13.83 26.89
N ALA A 244 -3.19 12.51 26.86
CA ALA A 244 -2.16 11.53 27.27
C ALA A 244 -0.97 11.45 26.29
N ASN A 245 -1.10 12.04 25.11
CA ASN A 245 -0.10 12.02 24.05
C ASN A 245 0.45 13.43 23.71
N GLY A 246 0.48 14.32 24.72
CA GLY A 246 1.26 15.56 24.66
C GLY A 246 0.47 16.84 24.34
N PHE A 247 -0.85 16.75 24.12
CA PHE A 247 -1.67 17.93 23.89
C PHE A 247 -2.26 18.48 25.19
N ALA A 248 -2.13 19.80 25.44
CA ALA A 248 -2.70 20.45 26.62
C ALA A 248 -4.24 20.41 26.59
N LYS A 249 -4.87 20.20 27.75
CA LYS A 249 -6.32 19.98 27.82
C LYS A 249 -7.14 21.22 27.46
N ASP A 250 -6.69 22.38 27.87
CA ASP A 250 -7.30 23.67 27.60
C ASP A 250 -7.24 24.01 26.08
N VAL A 251 -6.09 23.76 25.45
CA VAL A 251 -5.91 23.88 24.00
C VAL A 251 -6.85 22.93 23.26
N LEU A 252 -6.92 21.66 23.69
CA LEU A 252 -7.85 20.70 23.10
C LEU A 252 -9.32 21.11 23.24
N ASP A 253 -9.72 21.63 24.41
CA ASP A 253 -11.09 22.05 24.63
C ASP A 253 -11.50 23.20 23.72
N ALA A 254 -10.61 24.19 23.53
CA ALA A 254 -10.83 25.29 22.59
C ALA A 254 -10.90 24.83 21.13
N ALA A 255 -9.98 23.95 20.70
CA ALA A 255 -9.95 23.39 19.34
C ALA A 255 -11.21 22.52 19.05
N PHE A 256 -11.65 21.72 19.99
CA PHE A 256 -12.88 20.92 19.86
C PHE A 256 -14.12 21.79 19.73
N GLU A 257 -14.22 22.87 20.52
CA GLU A 257 -15.33 23.84 20.42
C GLU A 257 -15.31 24.52 19.05
N ALA A 258 -14.15 25.00 18.56
CA ALA A 258 -14.02 25.61 17.26
C ALA A 258 -14.41 24.68 16.09
N CYS A 259 -14.08 23.39 16.22
CA CYS A 259 -14.41 22.36 15.22
C CYS A 259 -15.84 21.79 15.35
N GLY A 260 -16.57 22.11 16.43
CA GLY A 260 -17.87 21.50 16.73
C GLY A 260 -17.78 20.01 17.11
N ILE A 261 -16.63 19.56 17.64
CA ILE A 261 -16.38 18.18 18.04
C ILE A 261 -16.64 18.04 19.55
N ALA A 262 -17.54 17.15 19.96
CA ALA A 262 -17.76 16.90 21.38
C ALA A 262 -16.51 16.24 22.02
N SER A 263 -16.08 16.73 23.17
CA SER A 263 -14.91 16.19 23.91
C SER A 263 -15.05 14.71 24.32
N THR A 264 -16.29 14.20 24.31
CA THR A 264 -16.63 12.80 24.56
C THR A 264 -16.57 11.91 23.33
N THR A 265 -16.41 12.49 22.14
CA THR A 265 -16.28 11.78 20.86
C THR A 265 -15.11 10.79 20.89
N ARG A 266 -15.22 9.68 20.13
CA ARG A 266 -14.12 8.75 19.90
C ARG A 266 -13.48 9.02 18.53
N ALA A 267 -12.17 8.86 18.44
CA ALA A 267 -11.45 9.11 17.20
C ALA A 267 -11.99 8.32 16.00
N GLU A 268 -12.49 7.11 16.22
CA GLU A 268 -13.02 6.24 15.17
C GLU A 268 -14.28 6.75 14.47
N THR A 269 -14.93 7.80 15.00
CA THR A 269 -16.13 8.41 14.41
C THR A 269 -15.80 9.64 13.55
N LEU A 270 -14.58 10.14 13.59
CA LEU A 270 -14.13 11.31 12.86
C LEU A 270 -13.55 10.91 11.50
N ASP A 271 -13.86 11.69 10.48
CA ASP A 271 -13.28 11.54 9.15
C ASP A 271 -11.94 12.30 9.00
N VAL A 272 -11.33 12.20 7.84
CA VAL A 272 -10.05 12.88 7.56
C VAL A 272 -10.19 14.39 7.59
N ALA A 273 -11.32 14.94 7.10
CA ALA A 273 -11.57 16.38 7.11
C ALA A 273 -11.71 16.92 8.54
N ASP A 274 -12.31 16.14 9.45
CA ASP A 274 -12.37 16.48 10.87
C ASP A 274 -10.97 16.59 11.49
N PHE A 275 -10.07 15.63 11.20
CA PHE A 275 -8.69 15.69 11.68
C PHE A 275 -7.90 16.84 11.09
N VAL A 276 -8.12 17.17 9.83
CA VAL A 276 -7.48 18.34 9.18
C VAL A 276 -7.94 19.63 9.85
N ARG A 277 -9.26 19.83 10.08
CA ARG A 277 -9.77 21.01 10.79
C ARG A 277 -9.24 21.11 12.21
N LEU A 278 -9.23 19.97 12.92
CA LEU A 278 -8.68 19.93 14.29
C LEU A 278 -7.19 20.29 14.31
N ALA A 279 -6.41 19.84 13.34
CA ALA A 279 -5.00 20.18 13.23
C ALA A 279 -4.78 21.68 12.92
N GLN A 280 -5.65 22.30 12.11
CA GLN A 280 -5.60 23.74 11.86
C GLN A 280 -5.77 24.56 13.14
N GLU A 281 -6.69 24.17 14.01
CA GLU A 281 -6.91 24.87 15.29
C GLU A 281 -5.74 24.64 16.28
N LEU A 282 -5.10 23.46 16.21
CA LEU A 282 -4.01 23.10 17.12
C LEU A 282 -2.63 23.62 16.71
N ILE A 283 -2.45 24.08 15.47
CA ILE A 283 -1.12 24.48 14.97
C ILE A 283 -0.57 25.74 15.66
N HIS A 284 -1.44 26.59 16.19
CA HIS A 284 -1.07 27.86 16.81
C HIS A 284 -0.49 27.68 18.21
N ASP A 285 -0.67 26.51 18.84
CA ASP A 285 -0.26 26.18 20.20
C ASP A 285 0.73 25.00 20.27
N ALA A 286 1.32 24.59 19.14
CA ALA A 286 2.22 23.45 19.00
C ALA A 286 3.71 23.83 18.99
#